data_c33debc28875e6dd43390f7a35955a71
#
_entry.id   c33debc28875e6dd43390f7a35955a71
#
_cell.length_a   1.000
_cell.length_b   1.000
_cell.length_c   1.000
_cell.angle_alpha   90.00
_cell.angle_beta   90.00
_cell.angle_gamma   90.00
#
_symmetry.space_group_name_H-M   'P 1'
#
loop_
_entity.id
_entity.type
_entity.pdbx_description
1 polymer ?
#
loop_
_entity_poly.entity_id
_entity_poly.type
_entity_poly.pdbx_seq_one_letter_code
_entity_poly.pdbx_strand_id
1 'polypeptide(L)'
;MSLFLAAGCGQEDISAAEAPAIDKQEIVFTSGGGEQTVVVTSSGEVSVVPADDWVTANVRAKSGNRTLVVFKAQMNQSPDARETVAAVEAGNEKLSVRISQEGVELSGGTSGDLASQMNERFGIGWNLGNHFDAFNNGVSGETFWGNPKATRVTFTEVKAKGFSTVRIPVTWLGHIGDAPEYKIDEAWLDRVAEVVGYAEAAGLNVIINIHHDGSEGKYWLDVVGASRDEEIHKRVIAQTKAMWTQIAEKFKDKGDFLVFESFNEVHDGKWGWGTNRTDGGKQYKCLNEWNQAFVDAVRAVGGKNADRILGIPSYCTSVDIAIESFVMPKDTAKDRLMLSVHSYDPSEYTLTAKYSEWGHTADASKKVAGDNEAELMRMFEKIHANFISKGVPVYMGEMGCVNRAAAREQRFQQYYLSYFAKLAKIYGVPVMLWDNGARGAGNERHAFIDHSTGAYCSTEAEAAVKAFVGSYENGLTLEDIYNGAPKQ
;
A
#
# COMPACT_ATOMS: atom_id res chain seq x y z
N MET A 1 58.33 5.65 -75.82
CA MET A 1 57.92 4.75 -74.71
C MET A 1 56.89 5.50 -73.90
N SER A 2 55.61 5.27 -74.21
CA SER A 2 54.49 6.03 -73.64
C SER A 2 53.94 5.28 -72.43
N LEU A 3 53.83 5.95 -71.27
CA LEU A 3 53.15 5.48 -70.09
C LEU A 3 51.66 5.90 -70.19
N PHE A 4 50.80 4.91 -70.17
CA PHE A 4 49.36 5.10 -69.96
C PHE A 4 49.06 5.14 -68.43
N LEU A 5 48.53 6.26 -67.99
CA LEU A 5 47.89 6.32 -66.70
C LEU A 5 46.42 5.88 -66.86
N ALA A 6 46.04 4.80 -66.16
CA ALA A 6 44.66 4.40 -66.02
C ALA A 6 44.07 5.12 -64.82
N ALA A 7 43.04 5.97 -65.05
CA ALA A 7 42.24 6.55 -64.01
C ALA A 7 41.22 5.49 -63.53
N GLY A 8 41.35 5.04 -62.30
CA GLY A 8 40.34 4.21 -61.62
C GLY A 8 39.20 5.10 -61.14
N CYS A 9 38.00 4.89 -61.71
CA CYS A 9 36.75 5.43 -61.19
C CYS A 9 36.41 4.71 -59.89
N GLY A 10 36.54 5.37 -58.74
CA GLY A 10 36.02 4.86 -57.49
C GLY A 10 34.49 4.89 -57.52
N GLN A 11 33.91 3.76 -57.51
CA GLN A 11 32.47 3.57 -57.28
C GLN A 11 32.26 3.84 -55.79
N GLU A 12 31.59 4.95 -55.43
CA GLU A 12 31.08 5.16 -54.08
C GLU A 12 30.00 4.10 -53.86
N ASP A 13 30.25 3.18 -52.95
CA ASP A 13 29.24 2.29 -52.42
C ASP A 13 28.18 3.12 -51.74
N ILE A 14 27.07 3.36 -52.42
CA ILE A 14 25.86 3.87 -51.80
C ILE A 14 25.37 2.77 -50.90
N SER A 15 25.72 2.86 -49.60
CA SER A 15 25.14 2.00 -48.54
C SER A 15 23.62 2.10 -48.70
N ALA A 16 22.97 1.00 -49.00
CA ALA A 16 21.52 0.92 -49.06
C ALA A 16 20.97 1.41 -47.72
N ALA A 17 20.11 2.42 -47.75
CA ALA A 17 19.51 2.93 -46.53
C ALA A 17 18.76 1.78 -45.86
N GLU A 18 19.07 1.53 -44.61
CA GLU A 18 18.43 0.50 -43.79
C GLU A 18 16.91 0.72 -43.79
N ALA A 19 16.14 -0.34 -44.05
CA ALA A 19 14.69 -0.23 -44.10
C ALA A 19 14.16 0.20 -42.71
N PRO A 20 13.12 1.06 -42.67
CA PRO A 20 12.52 1.47 -41.38
C PRO A 20 12.06 0.29 -40.55
N ALA A 21 12.31 0.34 -39.24
CA ALA A 21 11.99 -0.72 -38.30
C ALA A 21 11.50 -0.15 -36.96
N ILE A 22 10.72 -0.98 -36.25
CA ILE A 22 10.22 -0.69 -34.89
C ILE A 22 10.76 -1.77 -33.97
N ASP A 23 11.27 -1.39 -32.81
CA ASP A 23 11.84 -2.32 -31.82
C ASP A 23 10.77 -3.16 -31.10
N LYS A 24 9.54 -2.64 -30.98
CA LYS A 24 8.39 -3.32 -30.40
C LYS A 24 7.16 -3.14 -31.28
N GLN A 25 6.68 -4.20 -31.87
CA GLN A 25 5.44 -4.19 -32.69
C GLN A 25 4.17 -4.26 -31.84
N GLU A 26 4.30 -4.62 -30.55
CA GLU A 26 3.22 -4.69 -29.58
C GLU A 26 3.66 -4.08 -28.25
N ILE A 27 2.77 -3.31 -27.62
CA ILE A 27 2.91 -2.80 -26.27
C ILE A 27 1.65 -3.08 -25.48
N VAL A 28 1.81 -3.45 -24.20
CA VAL A 28 0.73 -3.78 -23.28
C VAL A 28 0.75 -2.80 -22.12
N PHE A 29 -0.40 -2.20 -21.84
CA PHE A 29 -0.61 -1.39 -20.64
C PHE A 29 -1.43 -2.17 -19.61
N THR A 30 -1.14 -1.93 -18.33
CA THR A 30 -2.06 -2.31 -17.25
C THR A 30 -3.30 -1.41 -17.26
N SER A 31 -4.33 -1.77 -16.47
CA SER A 31 -5.54 -0.97 -16.34
C SER A 31 -5.29 0.47 -15.88
N GLY A 32 -4.25 0.70 -15.05
CA GLY A 32 -3.82 2.03 -14.60
C GLY A 32 -3.24 2.92 -15.70
N GLY A 33 -2.97 2.37 -16.89
CA GLY A 33 -2.39 3.11 -18.02
C GLY A 33 -0.92 3.50 -17.78
N GLY A 34 -0.56 4.73 -18.19
CA GLY A 34 0.81 5.23 -18.03
C GLY A 34 1.54 5.41 -19.35
N GLU A 35 2.89 5.39 -19.32
CA GLU A 35 3.72 5.65 -20.49
C GLU A 35 4.54 4.40 -20.90
N GLN A 36 4.59 4.12 -22.20
CA GLN A 36 5.43 3.10 -22.83
C GLN A 36 6.23 3.72 -23.98
N THR A 37 7.43 3.21 -24.20
CA THR A 37 8.34 3.76 -25.20
C THR A 37 8.64 2.75 -26.29
N VAL A 38 8.62 3.22 -27.53
CA VAL A 38 9.01 2.48 -28.73
C VAL A 38 10.08 3.26 -29.48
N VAL A 39 11.06 2.57 -30.03
CA VAL A 39 12.11 3.16 -30.86
C VAL A 39 11.82 2.82 -32.33
N VAL A 40 11.65 3.87 -33.14
CA VAL A 40 11.53 3.76 -34.60
C VAL A 40 12.88 4.08 -35.24
N THR A 41 13.43 3.14 -35.99
CA THR A 41 14.64 3.37 -36.80
C THR A 41 14.23 3.74 -38.20
N SER A 42 14.61 4.95 -38.64
CA SER A 42 14.31 5.46 -39.98
C SER A 42 15.26 6.64 -40.34
N SER A 43 15.69 6.70 -41.59
CA SER A 43 16.42 7.86 -42.12
C SER A 43 15.47 9.05 -42.44
N GLY A 44 14.16 8.77 -42.57
CA GLY A 44 13.11 9.76 -42.84
C GLY A 44 12.52 10.37 -41.58
N GLU A 45 11.51 11.22 -41.80
CA GLU A 45 10.69 11.76 -40.72
C GLU A 45 9.76 10.69 -40.15
N VAL A 46 9.49 10.74 -38.84
CA VAL A 46 8.60 9.79 -38.15
C VAL A 46 7.40 10.54 -37.61
N SER A 47 6.20 10.07 -37.96
CA SER A 47 4.95 10.50 -37.35
C SER A 47 4.16 9.28 -36.84
N VAL A 48 3.35 9.47 -35.78
CA VAL A 48 2.60 8.39 -35.15
C VAL A 48 1.21 8.87 -34.78
N VAL A 49 0.19 8.10 -35.19
CA VAL A 49 -1.22 8.40 -34.91
C VAL A 49 -1.93 7.14 -34.40
N PRO A 50 -2.33 7.08 -33.12
CA PRO A 50 -3.23 6.03 -32.61
C PRO A 50 -4.61 6.16 -33.22
N ALA A 51 -5.32 5.01 -33.39
CA ALA A 51 -6.67 4.98 -33.93
C ALA A 51 -7.74 5.42 -32.93
N ASP A 52 -7.48 5.23 -31.63
CA ASP A 52 -8.41 5.54 -30.55
C ASP A 52 -7.85 6.62 -29.61
N ASP A 53 -8.73 7.37 -28.97
CA ASP A 53 -8.44 8.53 -28.13
C ASP A 53 -8.00 8.20 -26.70
N TRP A 54 -8.14 6.94 -26.27
CA TRP A 54 -7.67 6.50 -24.95
C TRP A 54 -6.14 6.36 -24.88
N VAL A 55 -5.44 6.42 -26.01
CA VAL A 55 -3.99 6.45 -26.07
C VAL A 55 -3.52 7.59 -26.96
N THR A 56 -2.47 8.27 -26.53
CA THR A 56 -1.78 9.32 -27.30
C THR A 56 -0.36 8.88 -27.61
N ALA A 57 0.21 9.41 -28.70
CA ALA A 57 1.60 9.16 -29.06
C ALA A 57 2.33 10.49 -29.34
N ASN A 58 3.55 10.60 -28.80
CA ASN A 58 4.37 11.77 -28.99
C ASN A 58 5.81 11.39 -29.37
N VAL A 59 6.35 12.03 -30.41
CA VAL A 59 7.78 11.94 -30.75
C VAL A 59 8.56 12.82 -29.78
N ARG A 60 9.40 12.21 -28.91
CA ARG A 60 10.13 12.93 -27.84
C ARG A 60 11.56 13.30 -28.22
N ALA A 61 12.26 12.45 -28.96
CA ALA A 61 13.67 12.69 -29.29
C ALA A 61 14.04 11.96 -30.58
N LYS A 62 14.99 12.57 -31.35
CA LYS A 62 15.63 11.95 -32.50
C LYS A 62 17.15 12.01 -32.33
N SER A 63 17.83 10.88 -32.56
CA SER A 63 19.29 10.78 -32.53
C SER A 63 19.73 9.91 -33.70
N GLY A 64 20.35 10.53 -34.72
CA GLY A 64 20.67 9.85 -35.94
C GLY A 64 19.43 9.32 -36.67
N ASN A 65 19.39 8.02 -36.96
CA ASN A 65 18.26 7.33 -37.55
C ASN A 65 17.25 6.75 -36.53
N ARG A 66 17.44 6.99 -35.23
CA ARG A 66 16.56 6.48 -34.14
C ARG A 66 15.66 7.60 -33.63
N THR A 67 14.36 7.34 -33.61
CA THR A 67 13.32 8.23 -33.09
C THR A 67 12.61 7.58 -31.91
N LEU A 68 12.59 8.27 -30.77
CA LEU A 68 11.91 7.84 -29.56
C LEU A 68 10.45 8.29 -29.60
N VAL A 69 9.53 7.35 -29.57
CA VAL A 69 8.08 7.58 -29.50
C VAL A 69 7.58 7.14 -28.15
N VAL A 70 6.88 8.03 -27.45
CA VAL A 70 6.24 7.74 -26.16
C VAL A 70 4.75 7.64 -26.38
N PHE A 71 4.20 6.47 -26.08
CA PHE A 71 2.76 6.22 -26.00
C PHE A 71 2.29 6.43 -24.57
N LYS A 72 1.17 7.12 -24.39
CA LYS A 72 0.54 7.35 -23.10
C LYS A 72 -0.92 6.90 -23.17
N ALA A 73 -1.24 5.85 -22.40
CA ALA A 73 -2.60 5.34 -22.26
C ALA A 73 -3.31 6.00 -21.06
N GLN A 74 -4.59 6.32 -21.26
CA GLN A 74 -5.49 6.66 -20.17
C GLN A 74 -5.81 5.38 -19.36
N MET A 75 -6.28 5.58 -18.12
CA MET A 75 -6.79 4.51 -17.26
C MET A 75 -7.97 3.77 -17.91
N ASN A 76 -8.03 2.46 -17.77
CA ASN A 76 -9.18 1.62 -18.13
C ASN A 76 -9.93 1.24 -16.85
N GLN A 77 -11.11 1.81 -16.64
CA GLN A 77 -11.97 1.51 -15.48
C GLN A 77 -12.89 0.31 -15.71
N SER A 78 -13.01 -0.14 -16.99
CA SER A 78 -13.83 -1.29 -17.36
C SER A 78 -13.17 -2.61 -16.92
N PRO A 79 -13.96 -3.63 -16.56
CA PRO A 79 -13.42 -4.98 -16.41
C PRO A 79 -12.88 -5.56 -17.71
N ASP A 80 -13.34 -5.04 -18.88
CA ASP A 80 -12.95 -5.55 -20.17
C ASP A 80 -11.62 -4.93 -20.64
N ALA A 81 -10.74 -5.79 -21.17
CA ALA A 81 -9.54 -5.34 -21.88
C ALA A 81 -9.92 -4.60 -23.18
N ARG A 82 -9.05 -3.69 -23.62
CA ARG A 82 -9.23 -2.96 -24.88
C ARG A 82 -7.97 -2.97 -25.73
N GLU A 83 -8.15 -2.85 -27.05
CA GLU A 83 -7.06 -2.88 -28.01
C GLU A 83 -7.21 -1.77 -29.04
N THR A 84 -6.09 -1.29 -29.56
CA THR A 84 -6.02 -0.34 -30.70
C THR A 84 -4.74 -0.54 -31.49
N VAL A 85 -4.62 0.15 -32.61
CA VAL A 85 -3.41 0.17 -33.44
C VAL A 85 -2.98 1.60 -33.68
N ALA A 86 -1.69 1.87 -33.51
CA ALA A 86 -1.11 3.12 -33.91
C ALA A 86 -0.42 2.98 -35.27
N ALA A 87 -0.80 3.83 -36.23
CA ALA A 87 -0.11 3.95 -37.50
C ALA A 87 1.19 4.73 -37.32
N VAL A 88 2.29 4.19 -37.84
CA VAL A 88 3.63 4.81 -37.79
C VAL A 88 4.09 5.07 -39.21
N GLU A 89 4.21 6.33 -39.58
CA GLU A 89 4.82 6.71 -40.87
C GLU A 89 6.31 7.00 -40.65
N ALA A 90 7.17 6.29 -41.36
CA ALA A 90 8.62 6.39 -41.23
C ALA A 90 9.25 6.60 -42.62
N GLY A 91 9.41 7.87 -43.03
CA GLY A 91 9.71 8.24 -44.42
C GLY A 91 8.57 7.87 -45.36
N ASN A 92 8.81 6.98 -46.31
CA ASN A 92 7.80 6.53 -47.28
C ASN A 92 7.13 5.17 -46.85
N GLU A 93 7.55 4.60 -45.75
CA GLU A 93 7.05 3.31 -45.25
C GLU A 93 5.97 3.49 -44.19
N LYS A 94 5.03 2.56 -44.18
CA LYS A 94 3.95 2.49 -43.16
C LYS A 94 4.17 1.26 -42.28
N LEU A 95 4.36 1.50 -41.00
CA LEU A 95 4.48 0.49 -39.96
C LEU A 95 3.31 0.64 -38.98
N SER A 96 3.18 -0.30 -38.04
CA SER A 96 2.15 -0.21 -37.01
C SER A 96 2.64 -0.76 -35.68
N VAL A 97 2.06 -0.25 -34.61
CA VAL A 97 2.21 -0.76 -33.25
C VAL A 97 0.84 -1.18 -32.75
N ARG A 98 0.69 -2.46 -32.37
CA ARG A 98 -0.50 -2.95 -31.66
C ARG A 98 -0.41 -2.51 -30.21
N ILE A 99 -1.50 -2.02 -29.67
CA ILE A 99 -1.58 -1.51 -28.30
C ILE A 99 -2.75 -2.21 -27.62
N SER A 100 -2.48 -2.94 -26.56
CA SER A 100 -3.49 -3.54 -25.71
C SER A 100 -3.44 -2.95 -24.32
N GLN A 101 -4.58 -2.93 -23.65
CA GLN A 101 -4.68 -2.51 -22.26
C GLN A 101 -5.60 -3.45 -21.49
N GLU A 102 -5.13 -3.91 -20.33
CA GLU A 102 -5.88 -4.80 -19.45
C GLU A 102 -7.12 -4.09 -18.88
N GLY A 103 -8.16 -4.88 -18.56
CA GLY A 103 -9.30 -4.42 -17.75
C GLY A 103 -8.94 -4.42 -16.26
N VAL A 104 -9.83 -3.85 -15.44
CA VAL A 104 -9.64 -3.74 -13.97
C VAL A 104 -9.88 -5.09 -13.27
N GLU A 105 -10.60 -6.02 -13.88
CA GLU A 105 -10.78 -7.33 -13.27
C GLU A 105 -9.46 -8.10 -13.23
N LEU A 106 -9.19 -8.67 -12.06
CA LEU A 106 -8.11 -9.63 -11.90
C LEU A 106 -8.34 -10.84 -12.79
N SER A 107 -7.76 -10.81 -13.97
CA SER A 107 -7.51 -12.02 -14.73
C SER A 107 -6.45 -12.83 -13.97
N GLY A 108 -6.83 -13.55 -12.91
CA GLY A 108 -5.88 -14.45 -12.26
C GLY A 108 -5.98 -14.71 -10.77
N GLY A 109 -6.80 -14.03 -10.01
CA GLY A 109 -7.19 -14.53 -8.71
C GLY A 109 -8.23 -15.63 -8.90
N THR A 110 -7.80 -16.88 -8.99
CA THR A 110 -8.77 -17.99 -8.96
C THR A 110 -9.51 -17.90 -7.64
N SER A 111 -10.84 -17.84 -7.68
CA SER A 111 -11.69 -18.05 -6.51
C SER A 111 -11.13 -19.22 -5.71
N GLY A 112 -10.64 -18.94 -4.47
CA GLY A 112 -10.03 -19.94 -3.61
C GLY A 112 -8.51 -19.87 -3.48
N ASP A 113 -7.80 -18.92 -4.10
CA ASP A 113 -6.39 -18.67 -3.77
C ASP A 113 -6.22 -18.08 -2.35
N LEU A 114 -5.00 -18.07 -1.85
CA LEU A 114 -4.71 -17.64 -0.48
C LEU A 114 -5.09 -16.17 -0.24
N ALA A 115 -4.86 -15.29 -1.21
CA ALA A 115 -5.19 -13.87 -1.10
C ALA A 115 -6.71 -13.67 -1.02
N SER A 116 -7.49 -14.38 -1.86
CA SER A 116 -8.95 -14.34 -1.81
C SER A 116 -9.49 -14.85 -0.47
N GLN A 117 -8.96 -15.96 0.06
CA GLN A 117 -9.33 -16.49 1.38
C GLN A 117 -9.05 -15.48 2.50
N MET A 118 -7.88 -14.81 2.46
CA MET A 118 -7.53 -13.79 3.45
C MET A 118 -8.41 -12.54 3.30
N ASN A 119 -8.73 -12.15 2.06
CA ASN A 119 -9.63 -11.03 1.80
C ASN A 119 -11.07 -11.30 2.25
N GLU A 120 -11.61 -12.49 2.00
CA GLU A 120 -12.94 -12.90 2.51
C GLU A 120 -12.98 -12.88 4.03
N ARG A 121 -11.89 -13.28 4.67
CA ARG A 121 -11.80 -13.37 6.13
C ARG A 121 -11.65 -12.03 6.80
N PHE A 122 -10.67 -11.22 6.39
CA PHE A 122 -10.31 -9.96 7.04
C PHE A 122 -11.04 -8.75 6.45
N GLY A 123 -11.29 -8.75 5.15
CA GLY A 123 -12.13 -7.81 4.44
C GLY A 123 -11.82 -6.35 4.77
N ILE A 124 -12.89 -5.64 5.17
CA ILE A 124 -12.81 -4.24 5.54
C ILE A 124 -12.73 -4.08 7.07
N GLY A 125 -11.80 -3.27 7.53
CA GLY A 125 -11.50 -3.11 8.95
C GLY A 125 -11.39 -1.66 9.41
N TRP A 126 -11.20 -1.52 10.71
CA TRP A 126 -11.10 -0.25 11.42
C TRP A 126 -9.93 -0.31 12.42
N ASN A 127 -9.21 0.80 12.57
CA ASN A 127 -8.15 0.95 13.58
C ASN A 127 -8.70 1.62 14.83
N LEU A 128 -8.43 1.05 16.01
CA LEU A 128 -8.57 1.71 17.30
C LEU A 128 -7.33 2.57 17.54
N GLY A 129 -7.16 3.64 16.75
CA GLY A 129 -5.97 4.50 16.77
C GLY A 129 -5.98 5.52 17.90
N ASN A 130 -4.78 6.00 18.28
CA ASN A 130 -4.56 6.92 19.39
C ASN A 130 -5.10 6.41 20.74
N HIS A 131 -5.03 5.10 20.94
CA HIS A 131 -5.46 4.39 22.15
C HIS A 131 -4.26 3.74 22.85
N PHE A 132 -4.06 2.43 22.64
CA PHE A 132 -2.90 1.71 23.18
C PHE A 132 -1.59 2.09 22.50
N ASP A 133 -1.63 2.71 21.32
CA ASP A 133 -0.49 3.31 20.63
C ASP A 133 -0.08 4.65 21.21
N ALA A 134 -0.97 5.34 21.94
CA ALA A 134 -0.68 6.63 22.56
C ALA A 134 0.40 6.54 23.64
N PHE A 135 1.35 7.49 23.62
CA PHE A 135 2.41 7.53 24.60
C PHE A 135 2.80 8.99 24.96
N ASN A 136 3.42 9.16 26.13
CA ASN A 136 3.95 10.43 26.56
C ASN A 136 5.26 10.18 27.35
N ASN A 137 6.35 10.88 26.99
CA ASN A 137 7.65 10.77 27.63
C ASN A 137 8.17 9.33 27.80
N GLY A 138 7.98 8.48 26.77
CA GLY A 138 8.48 7.11 26.77
C GLY A 138 7.64 6.11 27.58
N VAL A 139 6.40 6.47 27.93
CA VAL A 139 5.44 5.58 28.58
C VAL A 139 4.14 5.60 27.76
N SER A 140 3.61 4.44 27.42
CA SER A 140 2.32 4.34 26.75
C SER A 140 1.15 4.34 27.73
N GLY A 141 -0.02 4.77 27.25
CA GLY A 141 -1.22 4.82 28.08
C GLY A 141 -2.47 5.08 27.25
N GLU A 142 -3.47 4.25 27.45
CA GLU A 142 -4.70 4.16 26.66
C GLU A 142 -5.43 5.50 26.42
N THR A 143 -5.23 6.47 27.29
CA THR A 143 -5.96 7.74 27.22
C THR A 143 -5.06 8.97 27.00
N PHE A 144 -3.75 8.78 26.74
CA PHE A 144 -2.78 9.87 26.74
C PHE A 144 -2.99 10.90 25.63
N TRP A 145 -3.57 10.49 24.51
CA TRP A 145 -3.88 11.40 23.39
C TRP A 145 -5.35 11.81 23.32
N GLY A 146 -6.07 11.66 24.45
CA GLY A 146 -7.39 12.25 24.65
C GLY A 146 -8.58 11.33 24.33
N ASN A 147 -8.34 10.13 23.85
CA ASN A 147 -9.41 9.15 23.68
C ASN A 147 -9.85 8.58 25.06
N PRO A 148 -11.14 8.28 25.22
CA PRO A 148 -11.63 7.56 26.39
C PRO A 148 -11.23 6.07 26.33
N LYS A 149 -11.30 5.36 27.46
CA LYS A 149 -11.05 3.91 27.45
C LYS A 149 -12.02 3.16 26.53
N ALA A 150 -11.49 2.22 25.76
CA ALA A 150 -12.28 1.35 24.91
C ALA A 150 -13.23 0.48 25.74
N THR A 151 -14.44 0.26 25.21
CA THR A 151 -15.49 -0.51 25.87
C THR A 151 -15.99 -1.64 24.98
N ARG A 152 -16.68 -2.61 25.57
CA ARG A 152 -17.32 -3.70 24.80
C ARG A 152 -18.30 -3.15 23.74
N VAL A 153 -19.04 -2.09 24.08
CA VAL A 153 -20.04 -1.48 23.20
C VAL A 153 -19.40 -0.97 21.92
N THR A 154 -18.20 -0.38 22.00
CA THR A 154 -17.45 0.10 20.83
C THR A 154 -17.33 -0.97 19.75
N PHE A 155 -16.88 -2.16 20.12
CA PHE A 155 -16.64 -3.25 19.15
C PHE A 155 -17.94 -3.86 18.63
N THR A 156 -18.98 -3.94 19.46
CA THR A 156 -20.31 -4.37 19.01
C THR A 156 -20.85 -3.41 17.93
N GLU A 157 -20.71 -2.11 18.14
CA GLU A 157 -21.14 -1.07 17.20
C GLU A 157 -20.28 -1.01 15.95
N VAL A 158 -18.96 -1.20 16.07
CA VAL A 158 -18.04 -1.31 14.90
C VAL A 158 -18.46 -2.48 14.03
N LYS A 159 -18.75 -3.64 14.62
CA LYS A 159 -19.27 -4.80 13.88
C LYS A 159 -20.61 -4.50 13.20
N ALA A 160 -21.53 -3.84 13.90
CA ALA A 160 -22.84 -3.49 13.37
C ALA A 160 -22.76 -2.49 12.19
N LYS A 161 -21.67 -1.71 12.09
CA LYS A 161 -21.39 -0.80 10.97
C LYS A 161 -20.81 -1.48 9.73
N GLY A 162 -20.60 -2.82 9.79
CA GLY A 162 -20.18 -3.63 8.66
C GLY A 162 -18.68 -3.95 8.61
N PHE A 163 -17.91 -3.54 9.62
CA PHE A 163 -16.51 -3.94 9.68
C PHE A 163 -16.34 -5.41 10.06
N SER A 164 -15.38 -6.09 9.47
CA SER A 164 -15.05 -7.50 9.73
C SER A 164 -13.79 -7.65 10.60
N THR A 165 -12.94 -6.63 10.64
CA THR A 165 -11.66 -6.66 11.35
C THR A 165 -11.45 -5.38 12.14
N VAL A 166 -10.77 -5.48 13.28
CA VAL A 166 -10.24 -4.35 14.02
C VAL A 166 -8.72 -4.52 14.18
N ARG A 167 -7.96 -3.47 13.87
CA ARG A 167 -6.55 -3.37 14.25
C ARG A 167 -6.47 -2.55 15.54
N ILE A 168 -5.80 -3.10 16.54
CA ILE A 168 -5.57 -2.48 17.85
C ILE A 168 -4.07 -2.22 17.95
N PRO A 169 -3.59 -1.04 17.54
CA PRO A 169 -2.19 -0.66 17.67
C PRO A 169 -1.78 -0.60 19.14
N VAL A 170 -0.64 -1.20 19.51
CA VAL A 170 -0.15 -1.24 20.88
C VAL A 170 1.30 -0.82 20.97
N THR A 171 1.56 0.24 21.72
CA THR A 171 2.90 0.67 22.15
C THR A 171 3.20 0.10 23.52
N TRP A 172 4.40 -0.43 23.71
CA TRP A 172 4.80 -1.13 24.92
C TRP A 172 5.79 -0.31 25.78
N LEU A 173 6.12 0.89 25.35
CA LEU A 173 7.03 1.81 26.06
C LEU A 173 6.59 2.01 27.52
N GLY A 174 7.55 1.91 28.45
CA GLY A 174 7.31 2.05 29.88
C GLY A 174 6.66 0.83 30.55
N HIS A 175 6.26 -0.20 29.76
CA HIS A 175 5.68 -1.45 30.24
C HIS A 175 6.59 -2.65 30.02
N ILE A 176 7.88 -2.41 29.77
CA ILE A 176 8.90 -3.45 29.53
C ILE A 176 9.96 -3.32 30.63
N GLY A 177 10.22 -4.40 31.34
CA GLY A 177 11.28 -4.48 32.35
C GLY A 177 12.67 -4.61 31.73
N ASP A 178 13.67 -4.73 32.59
CA ASP A 178 15.08 -4.81 32.20
C ASP A 178 15.44 -6.12 31.48
N ALA A 179 16.56 -6.07 30.78
CA ALA A 179 17.21 -7.25 30.20
C ALA A 179 17.68 -8.21 31.32
N PRO A 180 17.77 -9.52 31.04
CA PRO A 180 17.47 -10.19 29.75
C PRO A 180 16.03 -10.61 29.58
N GLU A 181 15.20 -10.57 30.60
CA GLU A 181 13.84 -11.07 30.62
C GLU A 181 12.86 -10.17 29.85
N TYR A 182 13.11 -8.86 29.83
CA TYR A 182 12.21 -7.87 29.23
C TYR A 182 10.76 -8.10 29.62
N LYS A 183 10.51 -8.32 30.93
CA LYS A 183 9.18 -8.71 31.44
C LYS A 183 8.17 -7.61 31.14
N ILE A 184 7.09 -7.98 30.44
CA ILE A 184 5.98 -7.07 30.17
C ILE A 184 5.17 -6.85 31.46
N ASP A 185 4.76 -5.61 31.72
CA ASP A 185 3.82 -5.26 32.78
C ASP A 185 2.51 -6.04 32.60
N GLU A 186 2.19 -6.86 33.57
CA GLU A 186 1.03 -7.76 33.55
C GLU A 186 -0.29 -6.99 33.43
N ALA A 187 -0.41 -5.85 34.12
CA ALA A 187 -1.63 -5.04 34.09
C ALA A 187 -1.88 -4.45 32.69
N TRP A 188 -0.81 -4.03 32.00
CA TRP A 188 -0.91 -3.54 30.60
C TRP A 188 -1.30 -4.66 29.65
N LEU A 189 -0.62 -5.81 29.73
CA LEU A 189 -0.91 -6.97 28.90
C LEU A 189 -2.33 -7.52 29.13
N ASP A 190 -2.79 -7.53 30.39
CA ASP A 190 -4.16 -7.91 30.77
C ASP A 190 -5.19 -6.95 30.17
N ARG A 191 -4.92 -5.66 30.18
CA ARG A 191 -5.82 -4.67 29.59
C ARG A 191 -5.90 -4.81 28.05
N VAL A 192 -4.78 -5.05 27.39
CA VAL A 192 -4.78 -5.38 25.95
C VAL A 192 -5.60 -6.65 25.69
N ALA A 193 -5.40 -7.69 26.50
CA ALA A 193 -6.13 -8.95 26.35
C ALA A 193 -7.65 -8.79 26.61
N GLU A 194 -8.05 -7.93 27.55
CA GLU A 194 -9.45 -7.59 27.80
C GLU A 194 -10.11 -6.97 26.57
N VAL A 195 -9.42 -5.99 25.92
CA VAL A 195 -9.95 -5.30 24.74
C VAL A 195 -9.99 -6.22 23.51
N VAL A 196 -8.98 -7.08 23.34
CA VAL A 196 -9.03 -8.17 22.35
C VAL A 196 -10.25 -9.06 22.57
N GLY A 197 -10.56 -9.38 23.85
CA GLY A 197 -11.75 -10.15 24.22
C GLY A 197 -13.07 -9.44 23.89
N TYR A 198 -13.11 -8.12 23.92
CA TYR A 198 -14.30 -7.35 23.48
C TYR A 198 -14.56 -7.52 21.99
N ALA A 199 -13.51 -7.42 21.18
CA ALA A 199 -13.59 -7.59 19.73
C ALA A 199 -13.93 -9.04 19.35
N GLU A 200 -13.33 -10.03 20.01
CA GLU A 200 -13.68 -11.46 19.87
C GLU A 200 -15.17 -11.70 20.12
N ALA A 201 -15.69 -11.16 21.24
CA ALA A 201 -17.10 -11.31 21.61
C ALA A 201 -18.07 -10.65 20.60
N ALA A 202 -17.61 -9.63 19.88
CA ALA A 202 -18.34 -8.99 18.78
C ALA A 202 -18.24 -9.75 17.45
N GLY A 203 -17.43 -10.81 17.37
CA GLY A 203 -17.20 -11.57 16.13
C GLY A 203 -16.35 -10.82 15.11
N LEU A 204 -15.41 -9.99 15.58
CA LEU A 204 -14.42 -9.31 14.76
C LEU A 204 -13.11 -10.12 14.71
N ASN A 205 -12.43 -10.09 13.57
CA ASN A 205 -11.00 -10.41 13.53
C ASN A 205 -10.21 -9.29 14.19
N VAL A 206 -9.06 -9.62 14.77
CA VAL A 206 -8.24 -8.68 15.53
C VAL A 206 -6.79 -8.74 15.05
N ILE A 207 -6.15 -7.59 14.87
CA ILE A 207 -4.71 -7.47 14.64
C ILE A 207 -4.13 -6.67 15.81
N ILE A 208 -3.11 -7.19 16.49
CA ILE A 208 -2.31 -6.45 17.50
C ILE A 208 -0.85 -6.43 17.10
N ASN A 209 -0.10 -5.40 17.54
CA ASN A 209 1.28 -5.20 17.13
C ASN A 209 2.19 -4.60 18.23
N ILE A 210 3.43 -4.31 17.85
CA ILE A 210 4.34 -3.37 18.52
C ILE A 210 4.37 -2.11 17.67
N HIS A 211 3.85 -0.98 18.20
CA HIS A 211 3.50 0.18 17.35
C HIS A 211 4.57 1.29 17.38
N HIS A 212 4.58 2.15 18.39
CA HIS A 212 5.48 3.32 18.44
C HIS A 212 6.78 3.08 19.23
N ASP A 213 7.17 1.86 19.46
CA ASP A 213 8.37 1.49 20.22
C ASP A 213 9.71 1.83 19.54
N GLY A 214 9.63 2.27 18.26
CA GLY A 214 10.75 2.77 17.47
C GLY A 214 10.61 4.22 17.04
N SER A 215 9.64 4.97 17.57
CA SER A 215 9.35 6.32 17.11
C SER A 215 10.57 7.23 17.13
N GLU A 216 10.87 7.80 15.96
CA GLU A 216 11.96 8.75 15.71
C GLU A 216 13.36 8.23 16.10
N GLY A 217 13.56 6.89 16.18
CA GLY A 217 14.83 6.28 16.59
C GLY A 217 15.24 6.57 18.05
N LYS A 218 14.27 6.92 18.91
CA LYS A 218 14.53 7.30 20.30
C LYS A 218 14.38 6.19 21.32
N TYR A 219 13.74 5.07 20.92
CA TYR A 219 13.36 3.99 21.83
C TYR A 219 14.07 2.70 21.48
N TRP A 220 13.66 1.58 22.08
CA TRP A 220 14.40 0.33 21.99
C TRP A 220 14.43 -0.29 20.57
N LEU A 221 13.41 -0.04 19.75
CA LEU A 221 13.31 -0.51 18.37
C LEU A 221 14.06 0.46 17.44
N ASP A 222 15.38 0.58 17.64
CA ASP A 222 16.25 1.55 16.95
C ASP A 222 16.88 0.93 15.70
N VAL A 223 16.24 1.08 14.54
CA VAL A 223 16.73 0.55 13.26
C VAL A 223 17.99 1.26 12.76
N VAL A 224 18.14 2.54 13.07
CA VAL A 224 19.34 3.31 12.67
C VAL A 224 20.56 2.87 13.47
N GLY A 225 20.41 2.77 14.80
CA GLY A 225 21.46 2.26 15.67
C GLY A 225 21.85 0.83 15.33
N ALA A 226 20.87 -0.06 15.16
CA ALA A 226 21.08 -1.45 14.81
C ALA A 226 21.78 -1.64 13.46
N SER A 227 21.53 -0.77 12.49
CA SER A 227 22.19 -0.82 11.17
C SER A 227 23.69 -0.48 11.23
N ARG A 228 24.17 0.09 12.34
CA ARG A 228 25.54 0.57 12.56
C ARG A 228 26.29 -0.19 13.64
N ASP A 229 25.57 -0.79 14.58
CA ASP A 229 26.11 -1.44 15.77
C ASP A 229 25.45 -2.82 15.97
N GLU A 230 26.25 -3.86 15.86
CA GLU A 230 25.84 -5.25 16.00
C GLU A 230 25.30 -5.59 17.39
N GLU A 231 25.78 -4.93 18.46
CA GLU A 231 25.28 -5.17 19.81
C GLU A 231 23.89 -4.55 20.01
N ILE A 232 23.63 -3.40 19.39
CA ILE A 232 22.27 -2.83 19.35
C ILE A 232 21.34 -3.80 18.58
N HIS A 233 21.79 -4.27 17.43
CA HIS A 233 21.00 -5.23 16.61
C HIS A 233 20.65 -6.49 17.39
N LYS A 234 21.62 -7.13 18.05
CA LYS A 234 21.41 -8.31 18.89
C LYS A 234 20.45 -8.04 20.05
N ARG A 235 20.58 -6.87 20.69
CA ARG A 235 19.67 -6.47 21.77
C ARG A 235 18.23 -6.33 21.29
N VAL A 236 17.99 -5.70 20.13
CA VAL A 236 16.64 -5.58 19.55
C VAL A 236 16.06 -6.96 19.22
N ILE A 237 16.85 -7.86 18.63
CA ILE A 237 16.43 -9.25 18.40
C ILE A 237 16.04 -9.96 19.70
N ALA A 238 16.86 -9.85 20.75
CA ALA A 238 16.60 -10.49 22.03
C ALA A 238 15.30 -9.93 22.67
N GLN A 239 15.11 -8.63 22.66
CA GLN A 239 13.91 -7.97 23.19
C GLN A 239 12.67 -8.33 22.37
N THR A 240 12.76 -8.31 21.04
CA THR A 240 11.68 -8.76 20.13
C THR A 240 11.23 -10.18 20.47
N LYS A 241 12.17 -11.12 20.62
CA LYS A 241 11.86 -12.51 20.97
C LYS A 241 11.21 -12.62 22.34
N ALA A 242 11.76 -11.93 23.34
CA ALA A 242 11.24 -11.96 24.70
C ALA A 242 9.80 -11.40 24.78
N MET A 243 9.54 -10.30 24.14
CA MET A 243 8.23 -9.67 24.11
C MET A 243 7.20 -10.53 23.39
N TRP A 244 7.51 -10.99 22.17
CA TRP A 244 6.57 -11.78 21.39
C TRP A 244 6.33 -13.16 22.00
N THR A 245 7.29 -13.74 22.73
CA THR A 245 7.07 -14.95 23.51
C THR A 245 6.01 -14.71 24.61
N GLN A 246 6.11 -13.61 25.36
CA GLN A 246 5.15 -13.29 26.43
C GLN A 246 3.76 -12.97 25.87
N ILE A 247 3.68 -12.17 24.79
CA ILE A 247 2.42 -11.86 24.10
C ILE A 247 1.79 -13.18 23.58
N ALA A 248 2.58 -14.02 22.91
CA ALA A 248 2.10 -15.28 22.35
C ALA A 248 1.64 -16.27 23.44
N GLU A 249 2.31 -16.34 24.59
CA GLU A 249 1.84 -17.14 25.74
C GLU A 249 0.51 -16.61 26.29
N LYS A 250 0.33 -15.29 26.42
CA LYS A 250 -0.92 -14.67 26.87
C LYS A 250 -2.11 -15.05 26.00
N PHE A 251 -1.89 -15.16 24.69
CA PHE A 251 -2.94 -15.45 23.71
C PHE A 251 -2.88 -16.88 23.14
N LYS A 252 -2.18 -17.79 23.80
CA LYS A 252 -1.88 -19.14 23.31
C LYS A 252 -3.11 -19.96 22.90
N ASP A 253 -4.20 -19.78 23.61
CA ASP A 253 -5.46 -20.51 23.39
C ASP A 253 -6.47 -19.74 22.53
N LYS A 254 -6.15 -18.49 22.16
CA LYS A 254 -7.02 -17.67 21.29
C LYS A 254 -6.99 -18.19 19.86
N GLY A 255 -8.18 -18.27 19.27
CA GLY A 255 -8.38 -18.83 17.93
C GLY A 255 -7.83 -17.96 16.81
N ASP A 256 -8.17 -18.37 15.61
CA ASP A 256 -7.68 -17.79 14.37
C ASP A 256 -8.13 -16.34 14.10
N PHE A 257 -9.14 -15.85 14.82
CA PHE A 257 -9.58 -14.45 14.70
C PHE A 257 -8.47 -13.45 15.05
N LEU A 258 -7.46 -13.86 15.85
CA LEU A 258 -6.38 -13.01 16.32
C LEU A 258 -5.13 -13.19 15.48
N VAL A 259 -4.66 -12.10 14.90
CA VAL A 259 -3.43 -11.96 14.11
C VAL A 259 -2.41 -11.17 14.94
N PHE A 260 -1.15 -11.56 14.88
CA PHE A 260 -0.05 -10.77 15.39
C PHE A 260 0.68 -10.09 14.22
N GLU A 261 0.91 -8.80 14.33
CA GLU A 261 1.72 -8.01 13.41
C GLU A 261 3.02 -7.62 14.13
N SER A 262 4.18 -7.96 13.57
CA SER A 262 5.45 -7.85 14.31
C SER A 262 5.73 -6.44 14.83
N PHE A 263 5.57 -5.47 13.96
CA PHE A 263 5.82 -4.05 14.20
C PHE A 263 4.84 -3.19 13.40
N ASN A 264 4.88 -1.88 13.62
CA ASN A 264 4.20 -0.89 12.79
C ASN A 264 5.14 -0.39 11.67
N GLU A 265 5.35 0.88 11.58
CA GLU A 265 6.10 1.61 10.56
C GLU A 265 7.54 1.85 10.98
N VAL A 266 8.37 0.80 11.02
CA VAL A 266 9.78 0.94 11.37
C VAL A 266 10.53 1.73 10.30
N HIS A 267 11.12 2.88 10.70
CA HIS A 267 11.85 3.76 9.81
C HIS A 267 12.86 4.66 10.57
N ASP A 268 13.68 5.43 9.85
CA ASP A 268 14.71 6.31 10.37
C ASP A 268 14.23 7.75 10.69
N GLY A 269 12.96 7.96 10.87
CA GLY A 269 12.34 9.28 11.09
C GLY A 269 12.15 10.11 9.81
N LYS A 270 12.43 9.54 8.63
CA LYS A 270 12.31 10.21 7.31
C LYS A 270 11.39 9.50 6.34
N TRP A 271 10.52 8.63 6.84
CA TRP A 271 9.47 7.97 6.06
C TRP A 271 9.96 7.33 4.77
N GLY A 272 11.12 6.63 4.85
CA GLY A 272 11.72 5.97 3.69
C GLY A 272 12.57 6.86 2.79
N TRP A 273 12.73 8.14 3.11
CA TRP A 273 13.53 9.12 2.35
C TRP A 273 14.80 9.56 3.08
N GLY A 274 15.25 8.80 4.05
CA GLY A 274 16.39 9.12 4.87
C GLY A 274 17.65 8.31 4.57
N THR A 275 18.37 7.94 5.63
CA THR A 275 19.63 7.20 5.53
C THR A 275 19.45 5.79 5.02
N ASN A 276 18.24 5.23 5.09
CA ASN A 276 17.88 3.94 4.49
C ASN A 276 18.17 3.89 2.98
N ARG A 277 18.17 5.04 2.27
CA ARG A 277 18.47 5.11 0.84
C ARG A 277 19.95 5.05 0.51
N THR A 278 20.82 5.24 1.49
CA THR A 278 22.29 5.37 1.29
C THR A 278 23.12 4.44 2.16
N ASP A 279 22.51 3.65 3.05
CA ASP A 279 23.20 2.75 3.98
C ASP A 279 23.56 1.38 3.39
N GLY A 280 23.26 1.14 2.12
CA GLY A 280 23.48 -0.13 1.44
C GLY A 280 22.49 -1.22 1.85
N GLY A 281 21.29 -0.84 2.29
CA GLY A 281 20.20 -1.75 2.65
C GLY A 281 20.32 -2.33 4.05
N LYS A 282 21.18 -1.78 4.91
CA LYS A 282 21.41 -2.31 6.27
C LYS A 282 20.19 -2.22 7.16
N GLN A 283 19.46 -1.10 7.10
CA GLN A 283 18.22 -0.94 7.87
C GLN A 283 17.14 -1.92 7.42
N TYR A 284 17.03 -2.17 6.11
CA TYR A 284 16.12 -3.19 5.56
C TYR A 284 16.47 -4.59 6.05
N LYS A 285 17.77 -4.91 6.06
CA LYS A 285 18.27 -6.19 6.59
C LYS A 285 17.91 -6.36 8.06
N CYS A 286 18.14 -5.34 8.89
CA CYS A 286 17.77 -5.37 10.31
C CYS A 286 16.29 -5.69 10.51
N LEU A 287 15.39 -4.99 9.82
CA LEU A 287 13.95 -5.24 9.94
C LEU A 287 13.57 -6.65 9.47
N ASN A 288 14.12 -7.13 8.36
CA ASN A 288 13.86 -8.49 7.88
C ASN A 288 14.31 -9.56 8.91
N GLU A 289 15.44 -9.35 9.58
CA GLU A 289 15.92 -10.25 10.62
C GLU A 289 15.07 -10.17 11.91
N TRP A 290 14.54 -8.99 12.26
CA TRP A 290 13.61 -8.84 13.37
C TRP A 290 12.26 -9.48 13.08
N ASN A 291 11.76 -9.37 11.86
CA ASN A 291 10.56 -10.09 11.41
C ASN A 291 10.75 -11.61 11.51
N GLN A 292 11.93 -12.13 11.15
CA GLN A 292 12.23 -13.55 11.34
C GLN A 292 12.26 -13.93 12.83
N ALA A 293 12.87 -13.11 13.68
CA ALA A 293 12.91 -13.33 15.13
C ALA A 293 11.52 -13.36 15.77
N PHE A 294 10.61 -12.52 15.29
CA PHE A 294 9.20 -12.51 15.66
C PHE A 294 8.52 -13.83 15.29
N VAL A 295 8.59 -14.26 14.04
CA VAL A 295 8.00 -15.53 13.58
C VAL A 295 8.50 -16.70 14.41
N ASP A 296 9.81 -16.81 14.60
CA ASP A 296 10.44 -17.87 15.39
C ASP A 296 9.92 -17.89 16.83
N ALA A 297 9.83 -16.73 17.48
CA ALA A 297 9.37 -16.60 18.85
C ALA A 297 7.90 -17.01 19.01
N VAL A 298 7.02 -16.57 18.13
CA VAL A 298 5.60 -16.91 18.16
C VAL A 298 5.38 -18.40 17.93
N ARG A 299 6.05 -18.98 16.93
CA ARG A 299 5.94 -20.42 16.60
C ARG A 299 6.45 -21.31 17.73
N ALA A 300 7.55 -20.92 18.41
CA ALA A 300 8.12 -21.66 19.52
C ALA A 300 7.18 -21.85 20.71
N VAL A 301 6.25 -20.92 20.94
CA VAL A 301 5.25 -21.01 22.01
C VAL A 301 4.26 -22.17 21.78
N GLY A 302 3.94 -22.49 20.55
CA GLY A 302 2.98 -23.55 20.22
C GLY A 302 1.53 -23.20 20.54
N GLY A 303 0.69 -24.20 20.78
CA GLY A 303 -0.76 -24.02 20.92
C GLY A 303 -1.37 -23.47 19.63
N LYS A 304 -2.31 -22.54 19.72
CA LYS A 304 -2.90 -21.88 18.54
C LYS A 304 -1.91 -21.01 17.78
N ASN A 305 -0.76 -20.67 18.39
CA ASN A 305 0.28 -19.90 17.70
C ASN A 305 1.03 -20.71 16.65
N ALA A 306 0.95 -22.04 16.68
CA ALA A 306 1.55 -22.91 15.65
C ALA A 306 1.00 -22.60 14.25
N ASP A 307 -0.28 -22.22 14.15
CA ASP A 307 -0.97 -21.93 12.88
C ASP A 307 -1.55 -20.50 12.82
N ARG A 308 -1.21 -19.64 13.79
CA ARG A 308 -1.69 -18.24 13.80
C ARG A 308 -1.21 -17.50 12.57
N ILE A 309 -2.09 -16.69 11.97
CA ILE A 309 -1.69 -15.76 10.90
C ILE A 309 -0.84 -14.66 11.51
N LEU A 310 0.27 -14.34 10.84
CA LEU A 310 1.22 -13.31 11.24
C LEU A 310 1.34 -12.24 10.17
N GLY A 311 1.26 -10.99 10.57
CA GLY A 311 1.48 -9.80 9.74
C GLY A 311 2.96 -9.39 9.78
N ILE A 312 3.54 -9.20 8.62
CA ILE A 312 4.96 -8.88 8.45
C ILE A 312 5.07 -7.52 7.75
N PRO A 313 5.40 -6.44 8.45
CA PRO A 313 5.52 -5.12 7.84
C PRO A 313 6.79 -5.01 6.99
N SER A 314 6.67 -4.28 5.88
CA SER A 314 7.82 -3.76 5.16
C SER A 314 8.40 -2.54 5.88
N TYR A 315 9.61 -2.10 5.47
CA TYR A 315 10.19 -0.86 5.98
C TYR A 315 9.27 0.32 5.71
N CYS A 316 8.94 1.08 6.76
CA CYS A 316 7.97 2.18 6.71
C CYS A 316 6.57 1.75 6.20
N THR A 317 6.25 0.45 6.19
CA THR A 317 5.05 -0.14 5.56
C THR A 317 4.80 0.33 4.12
N SER A 318 5.82 0.87 3.47
CA SER A 318 5.76 1.41 2.11
C SER A 318 5.68 0.30 1.07
N VAL A 319 4.74 0.40 0.14
CA VAL A 319 4.58 -0.53 -0.98
C VAL A 319 5.83 -0.55 -1.88
N ASP A 320 6.35 0.63 -2.23
CA ASP A 320 7.52 0.72 -3.12
C ASP A 320 8.79 0.17 -2.44
N ILE A 321 8.99 0.44 -1.15
CA ILE A 321 10.13 -0.11 -0.41
C ILE A 321 9.96 -1.62 -0.17
N ALA A 322 8.72 -2.11 -0.03
CA ALA A 322 8.46 -3.55 0.03
C ALA A 322 8.94 -4.25 -1.25
N ILE A 323 8.62 -3.69 -2.41
CA ILE A 323 9.08 -4.24 -3.71
C ILE A 323 10.62 -4.29 -3.79
N GLU A 324 11.28 -3.29 -3.24
CA GLU A 324 12.75 -3.17 -3.28
C GLU A 324 13.47 -4.10 -2.30
N SER A 325 12.92 -4.33 -1.10
CA SER A 325 13.71 -4.80 0.04
C SER A 325 13.07 -5.84 0.95
N PHE A 326 11.77 -6.11 0.78
CA PHE A 326 11.07 -7.04 1.65
C PHE A 326 11.50 -8.49 1.42
N VAL A 327 11.78 -9.19 2.51
CA VAL A 327 12.05 -10.63 2.50
C VAL A 327 11.04 -11.31 3.42
N MET A 328 10.20 -12.18 2.85
CA MET A 328 9.27 -12.97 3.63
C MET A 328 10.03 -13.90 4.56
N PRO A 329 9.76 -13.89 5.89
CA PRO A 329 10.38 -14.80 6.83
C PRO A 329 10.11 -16.26 6.48
N LYS A 330 11.02 -17.14 6.87
CA LYS A 330 10.77 -18.57 6.86
C LYS A 330 9.79 -18.91 7.97
N ASP A 331 8.80 -19.73 7.68
CA ASP A 331 7.80 -20.16 8.63
C ASP A 331 7.64 -21.69 8.61
N THR A 332 7.39 -22.27 9.78
CA THR A 332 7.03 -23.70 9.90
C THR A 332 5.56 -23.95 9.57
N ALA A 333 4.70 -22.92 9.69
CA ALA A 333 3.29 -22.96 9.29
C ALA A 333 3.16 -22.57 7.82
N LYS A 334 2.44 -23.40 7.06
CA LYS A 334 2.21 -23.12 5.64
C LYS A 334 1.11 -22.06 5.48
N ASP A 335 1.33 -21.08 4.61
CA ASP A 335 0.34 -20.10 4.18
C ASP A 335 -0.25 -19.29 5.37
N ARG A 336 0.62 -18.90 6.33
CA ARG A 336 0.23 -18.18 7.55
C ARG A 336 0.91 -16.81 7.72
N LEU A 337 1.60 -16.32 6.69
CA LEU A 337 2.22 -15.00 6.70
C LEU A 337 1.52 -14.08 5.69
N MET A 338 1.31 -12.82 6.08
CA MET A 338 0.79 -11.76 5.23
C MET A 338 1.73 -10.56 5.28
N LEU A 339 1.99 -9.93 4.14
CA LEU A 339 2.70 -8.65 4.09
C LEU A 339 1.77 -7.53 4.59
N SER A 340 2.26 -6.71 5.54
CA SER A 340 1.60 -5.48 6.00
C SER A 340 2.17 -4.27 5.26
N VAL A 341 1.28 -3.48 4.67
CA VAL A 341 1.61 -2.19 4.06
C VAL A 341 0.59 -1.13 4.49
N HIS A 342 0.96 0.16 4.39
CA HIS A 342 0.08 1.29 4.64
C HIS A 342 0.08 2.23 3.43
N SER A 343 -1.00 3.00 3.26
CA SER A 343 -1.04 4.06 2.26
C SER A 343 -1.91 5.23 2.71
N TYR A 344 -1.30 6.39 2.72
CA TYR A 344 -1.97 7.68 2.87
C TYR A 344 -1.73 8.57 1.63
N ASP A 345 -1.52 7.95 0.47
CA ASP A 345 -1.25 8.69 -0.76
C ASP A 345 -2.54 9.26 -1.39
N PRO A 346 -2.53 10.53 -1.78
CA PRO A 346 -1.46 11.51 -1.52
C PRO A 346 -1.60 12.14 -0.11
N SER A 347 -0.56 12.08 0.69
CA SER A 347 -0.57 12.51 2.10
C SER A 347 -0.95 13.98 2.32
N GLU A 348 -0.67 14.85 1.34
CA GLU A 348 -1.08 16.25 1.36
C GLU A 348 -2.61 16.44 1.26
N TYR A 349 -3.33 15.42 0.78
CA TYR A 349 -4.79 15.37 0.78
C TYR A 349 -5.32 14.54 1.96
N THR A 350 -4.78 13.38 2.21
CA THR A 350 -5.35 12.40 3.14
C THR A 350 -4.97 12.63 4.61
N LEU A 351 -3.81 13.23 4.88
CA LEU A 351 -3.30 13.48 6.24
C LEU A 351 -3.29 14.97 6.61
N THR A 352 -2.60 15.80 5.81
CA THR A 352 -2.34 17.19 6.21
C THR A 352 -3.45 18.17 5.84
N ALA A 353 -4.42 17.76 5.01
CA ALA A 353 -5.46 18.63 4.47
C ALA A 353 -4.95 19.88 3.73
N LYS A 354 -3.71 19.85 3.22
CA LYS A 354 -3.16 20.93 2.40
C LYS A 354 -3.98 21.13 1.13
N TYR A 355 -4.43 20.01 0.55
CA TYR A 355 -5.36 20.00 -0.56
C TYR A 355 -6.73 19.52 -0.09
N SER A 356 -7.80 20.03 -0.70
CA SER A 356 -9.17 19.78 -0.24
C SER A 356 -9.99 18.90 -1.18
N GLU A 357 -9.52 18.64 -2.39
CA GLU A 357 -10.19 17.85 -3.40
C GLU A 357 -9.23 16.79 -3.98
N TRP A 358 -9.78 15.70 -4.53
CA TRP A 358 -9.03 14.60 -5.13
C TRP A 358 -9.77 14.02 -6.33
N GLY A 359 -9.02 13.49 -7.29
CA GLY A 359 -9.55 12.79 -8.45
C GLY A 359 -9.72 13.67 -9.69
N HIS A 360 -10.27 13.08 -10.75
CA HIS A 360 -10.33 13.70 -12.09
C HIS A 360 -11.24 14.92 -12.18
N THR A 361 -12.29 15.00 -11.33
CA THR A 361 -13.24 16.12 -11.30
C THR A 361 -12.82 17.25 -10.35
N ALA A 362 -11.75 17.07 -9.60
CA ALA A 362 -11.26 18.06 -8.65
C ALA A 362 -10.69 19.29 -9.37
N ASP A 363 -10.85 20.46 -8.75
CA ASP A 363 -10.21 21.70 -9.21
C ASP A 363 -8.67 21.54 -9.16
N ALA A 364 -8.00 21.88 -10.26
CA ALA A 364 -6.56 21.74 -10.39
C ALA A 364 -5.76 22.50 -9.30
N SER A 365 -6.30 23.59 -8.77
CA SER A 365 -5.68 24.36 -7.69
C SER A 365 -5.90 23.77 -6.29
N LYS A 366 -6.81 22.79 -6.16
CA LYS A 366 -7.22 22.18 -4.88
C LYS A 366 -6.82 20.73 -4.71
N LYS A 367 -6.08 20.17 -5.66
CA LYS A 367 -5.58 18.80 -5.63
C LYS A 367 -4.07 18.73 -5.83
N VAL A 368 -3.47 17.63 -5.43
CA VAL A 368 -2.08 17.31 -5.73
C VAL A 368 -1.92 17.15 -7.23
N ALA A 369 -0.93 17.84 -7.82
CA ALA A 369 -0.70 17.78 -9.24
C ALA A 369 -0.22 16.38 -9.68
N GLY A 370 -0.88 15.83 -10.70
CA GLY A 370 -0.54 14.50 -11.24
C GLY A 370 -1.11 13.32 -10.44
N ASP A 371 -1.62 13.57 -9.23
CA ASP A 371 -2.21 12.53 -8.41
C ASP A 371 -3.73 12.44 -8.62
N ASN A 372 -4.19 11.23 -8.87
CA ASN A 372 -5.60 10.93 -9.14
C ASN A 372 -5.85 9.41 -9.01
N GLU A 373 -6.97 8.97 -9.50
CA GLU A 373 -7.42 7.57 -9.50
C GLU A 373 -6.40 6.61 -10.15
N ALA A 374 -5.69 7.06 -11.19
CA ALA A 374 -4.71 6.23 -11.89
C ALA A 374 -3.48 5.93 -11.01
N GLU A 375 -3.02 6.87 -10.18
CA GLU A 375 -1.91 6.62 -9.25
C GLU A 375 -2.33 5.58 -8.19
N LEU A 376 -3.54 5.73 -7.66
CA LEU A 376 -4.07 4.78 -6.68
C LEU A 376 -4.24 3.38 -7.29
N MET A 377 -4.76 3.29 -8.52
CA MET A 377 -4.88 2.02 -9.24
C MET A 377 -3.51 1.39 -9.45
N ARG A 378 -2.51 2.15 -9.91
CA ARG A 378 -1.13 1.64 -10.10
C ARG A 378 -0.51 1.12 -8.81
N MET A 379 -0.83 1.70 -7.66
CA MET A 379 -0.36 1.16 -6.37
C MET A 379 -0.91 -0.26 -6.14
N PHE A 380 -2.21 -0.47 -6.34
CA PHE A 380 -2.81 -1.81 -6.21
C PHE A 380 -2.29 -2.80 -7.25
N GLU A 381 -2.07 -2.36 -8.49
CA GLU A 381 -1.42 -3.18 -9.53
C GLU A 381 0.00 -3.61 -9.13
N LYS A 382 0.80 -2.70 -8.56
CA LYS A 382 2.12 -3.03 -8.00
C LYS A 382 2.03 -4.08 -6.89
N ILE A 383 1.09 -3.94 -5.97
CA ILE A 383 0.86 -4.92 -4.89
C ILE A 383 0.53 -6.29 -5.50
N HIS A 384 -0.40 -6.32 -6.45
CA HIS A 384 -0.78 -7.56 -7.11
C HIS A 384 0.38 -8.20 -7.86
N ALA A 385 1.04 -7.46 -8.74
CA ALA A 385 2.10 -7.99 -9.60
C ALA A 385 3.34 -8.47 -8.82
N ASN A 386 3.66 -7.83 -7.69
CA ASN A 386 4.88 -8.15 -6.94
C ASN A 386 4.67 -9.15 -5.80
N PHE A 387 3.45 -9.27 -5.28
CA PHE A 387 3.17 -10.09 -4.09
C PHE A 387 2.01 -11.07 -4.32
N ILE A 388 0.79 -10.60 -4.57
CA ILE A 388 -0.41 -11.44 -4.61
C ILE A 388 -0.32 -12.51 -5.70
N SER A 389 0.06 -12.13 -6.92
CA SER A 389 0.25 -13.07 -8.04
C SER A 389 1.35 -14.12 -7.80
N LYS A 390 2.21 -13.87 -6.82
CA LYS A 390 3.28 -14.79 -6.39
C LYS A 390 2.91 -15.61 -5.14
N GLY A 391 1.65 -15.55 -4.72
CA GLY A 391 1.13 -16.31 -3.57
C GLY A 391 1.41 -15.67 -2.21
N VAL A 392 1.79 -14.39 -2.16
CA VAL A 392 1.99 -13.63 -0.92
C VAL A 392 0.76 -12.76 -0.66
N PRO A 393 -0.09 -13.10 0.33
CA PRO A 393 -1.21 -12.25 0.71
C PRO A 393 -0.71 -10.93 1.29
N VAL A 394 -1.43 -9.84 0.98
CA VAL A 394 -1.13 -8.49 1.47
C VAL A 394 -2.36 -7.92 2.16
N TYR A 395 -2.18 -7.17 3.24
CA TYR A 395 -3.23 -6.32 3.79
C TYR A 395 -2.73 -4.89 3.99
N MET A 396 -3.66 -3.94 3.89
CA MET A 396 -3.43 -2.53 4.15
C MET A 396 -3.77 -2.25 5.61
N GLY A 397 -2.76 -2.24 6.50
CA GLY A 397 -2.95 -2.06 7.94
C GLY A 397 -3.48 -0.69 8.32
N GLU A 398 -3.15 0.32 7.52
CA GLU A 398 -3.68 1.68 7.65
C GLU A 398 -3.90 2.32 6.29
N MET A 399 -5.01 3.01 6.18
CA MET A 399 -5.33 4.01 5.17
C MET A 399 -6.35 4.99 5.76
N GLY A 400 -6.49 6.16 5.18
CA GLY A 400 -7.47 7.11 5.67
C GLY A 400 -7.57 8.36 4.81
N CYS A 401 -8.52 9.22 5.17
CA CYS A 401 -8.66 10.56 4.63
C CYS A 401 -9.26 11.45 5.71
N VAL A 402 -8.55 12.50 6.11
CA VAL A 402 -8.97 13.43 7.16
C VAL A 402 -10.34 14.02 6.92
N ASN A 403 -11.05 14.31 8.00
CA ASN A 403 -12.37 14.94 7.96
C ASN A 403 -12.31 16.36 7.38
N ARG A 404 -13.37 16.74 6.68
CA ARG A 404 -13.52 17.99 5.94
C ARG A 404 -14.61 18.86 6.52
N ALA A 405 -14.44 20.19 6.46
CA ALA A 405 -15.43 21.14 6.96
C ALA A 405 -16.51 21.47 5.92
N ALA A 406 -16.12 21.69 4.66
CA ALA A 406 -17.05 22.11 3.62
C ALA A 406 -17.73 20.91 2.95
N ALA A 407 -19.03 21.02 2.68
CA ALA A 407 -19.83 19.95 2.08
C ALA A 407 -19.29 19.43 0.74
N ARG A 408 -18.67 20.29 -0.07
CA ARG A 408 -18.02 19.87 -1.32
C ARG A 408 -16.80 18.98 -1.03
N GLU A 409 -15.96 19.37 -0.10
CA GLU A 409 -14.75 18.63 0.30
C GLU A 409 -15.10 17.28 0.94
N GLN A 410 -16.20 17.21 1.71
CA GLN A 410 -16.73 15.98 2.28
C GLN A 410 -17.15 14.98 1.20
N ARG A 411 -17.75 15.46 0.09
CA ARG A 411 -18.05 14.57 -1.06
C ARG A 411 -16.79 14.00 -1.71
N PHE A 412 -15.71 14.77 -1.82
CA PHE A 412 -14.42 14.27 -2.30
C PHE A 412 -13.79 13.28 -1.32
N GLN A 413 -13.92 13.48 0.00
CA GLN A 413 -13.49 12.50 0.99
C GLN A 413 -14.24 11.16 0.82
N GLN A 414 -15.57 11.22 0.70
CA GLN A 414 -16.39 10.03 0.47
C GLN A 414 -16.04 9.33 -0.83
N TYR A 415 -15.81 10.09 -1.90
CA TYR A 415 -15.38 9.56 -3.18
C TYR A 415 -14.02 8.83 -3.09
N TYR A 416 -13.01 9.45 -2.46
CA TYR A 416 -11.70 8.84 -2.23
C TYR A 416 -11.83 7.52 -1.47
N LEU A 417 -12.57 7.53 -0.34
CA LEU A 417 -12.78 6.34 0.47
C LEU A 417 -13.52 5.22 -0.29
N SER A 418 -14.52 5.59 -1.09
CA SER A 418 -15.25 4.65 -1.94
C SER A 418 -14.36 4.01 -3.00
N TYR A 419 -13.58 4.83 -3.68
CA TYR A 419 -12.69 4.37 -4.76
C TYR A 419 -11.59 3.47 -4.23
N PHE A 420 -10.97 3.86 -3.09
CA PHE A 420 -9.96 3.05 -2.40
C PHE A 420 -10.53 1.70 -1.96
N ALA A 421 -11.68 1.69 -1.28
CA ALA A 421 -12.31 0.47 -0.80
C ALA A 421 -12.66 -0.49 -1.95
N LYS A 422 -13.14 0.03 -3.07
CA LYS A 422 -13.46 -0.78 -4.26
C LYS A 422 -12.20 -1.38 -4.87
N LEU A 423 -11.11 -0.62 -5.02
CA LEU A 423 -9.82 -1.16 -5.47
C LEU A 423 -9.30 -2.25 -4.54
N ALA A 424 -9.36 -2.01 -3.22
CA ALA A 424 -8.94 -3.01 -2.23
C ALA A 424 -9.72 -4.32 -2.40
N LYS A 425 -11.04 -4.26 -2.61
CA LYS A 425 -11.89 -5.43 -2.88
C LYS A 425 -11.48 -6.15 -4.17
N ILE A 426 -11.32 -5.40 -5.26
CA ILE A 426 -10.95 -5.94 -6.58
C ILE A 426 -9.60 -6.66 -6.52
N TYR A 427 -8.61 -6.06 -5.87
CA TYR A 427 -7.25 -6.61 -5.79
C TYR A 427 -7.05 -7.62 -4.64
N GLY A 428 -8.11 -7.95 -3.88
CA GLY A 428 -8.02 -8.94 -2.82
C GLY A 428 -7.16 -8.51 -1.63
N VAL A 429 -7.13 -7.19 -1.32
CA VAL A 429 -6.34 -6.60 -0.23
C VAL A 429 -7.27 -6.20 0.91
N PRO A 430 -7.29 -6.92 2.06
CA PRO A 430 -7.97 -6.43 3.25
C PRO A 430 -7.47 -5.04 3.64
N VAL A 431 -8.38 -4.14 4.05
CA VAL A 431 -8.02 -2.72 4.28
C VAL A 431 -8.63 -2.19 5.59
N MET A 432 -7.79 -1.50 6.40
CA MET A 432 -8.17 -0.98 7.71
C MET A 432 -8.19 0.55 7.70
N LEU A 433 -9.39 1.13 7.90
CA LEU A 433 -9.56 2.58 8.02
C LEU A 433 -8.90 3.08 9.31
N TRP A 434 -8.03 4.08 9.20
CA TRP A 434 -7.45 4.75 10.35
C TRP A 434 -8.47 5.69 11.00
N ASP A 435 -8.68 5.50 12.30
CA ASP A 435 -9.53 6.33 13.13
C ASP A 435 -8.78 6.64 14.44
N ASN A 436 -8.36 7.88 14.61
CA ASN A 436 -7.62 8.32 15.79
C ASN A 436 -8.47 9.06 16.83
N GLY A 437 -9.79 9.13 16.63
CA GLY A 437 -10.71 9.82 17.51
C GLY A 437 -10.57 11.35 17.54
N ALA A 438 -9.65 11.93 16.76
CA ALA A 438 -9.42 13.36 16.73
C ALA A 438 -10.55 14.08 15.98
N ARG A 439 -11.45 14.70 16.72
CA ARG A 439 -12.64 15.39 16.19
C ARG A 439 -12.31 16.69 15.47
N GLY A 440 -13.24 17.14 14.63
CA GLY A 440 -13.09 18.32 13.79
C GLY A 440 -12.63 17.98 12.38
N ALA A 441 -12.12 18.95 11.63
CA ALA A 441 -11.64 18.81 10.26
C ALA A 441 -10.22 19.35 10.12
N GLY A 442 -9.48 18.86 9.12
CA GLY A 442 -8.13 19.29 8.80
C GLY A 442 -7.05 18.29 9.20
N ASN A 443 -5.84 18.77 9.37
CA ASN A 443 -4.65 17.94 9.62
C ASN A 443 -4.86 16.93 10.76
N GLU A 444 -4.60 15.65 10.46
CA GLU A 444 -4.70 14.53 11.41
C GLU A 444 -6.08 14.38 12.10
N ARG A 445 -7.16 14.84 11.47
CA ARG A 445 -8.52 14.72 12.02
C ARG A 445 -9.26 13.53 11.41
N HIS A 446 -9.11 12.35 12.02
CA HIS A 446 -9.69 11.08 11.57
C HIS A 446 -10.71 10.52 12.58
N ALA A 447 -11.58 11.34 13.16
CA ALA A 447 -12.62 10.85 14.06
C ALA A 447 -13.85 10.42 13.27
N PHE A 448 -14.05 9.14 13.11
CA PHE A 448 -15.22 8.53 12.45
C PHE A 448 -16.19 7.91 13.46
N ILE A 449 -15.66 7.11 14.36
CA ILE A 449 -16.42 6.37 15.37
C ILE A 449 -15.95 6.80 16.75
N ASP A 450 -16.87 7.08 17.65
CA ASP A 450 -16.57 7.37 19.05
C ASP A 450 -16.05 6.12 19.76
N HIS A 451 -14.83 6.18 20.26
CA HIS A 451 -14.09 5.04 20.77
C HIS A 451 -14.65 4.46 22.09
N SER A 452 -15.58 5.14 22.76
CA SER A 452 -16.22 4.64 23.98
C SER A 452 -17.63 4.10 23.75
N THR A 453 -18.37 4.68 22.80
CA THR A 453 -19.78 4.36 22.56
C THR A 453 -20.02 3.61 21.26
N GLY A 454 -19.06 3.66 20.33
CA GLY A 454 -19.22 3.12 18.98
C GLY A 454 -20.16 3.93 18.08
N ALA A 455 -20.72 5.05 18.55
CA ALA A 455 -21.55 5.93 17.74
C ALA A 455 -20.71 6.64 16.67
N TYR A 456 -21.33 7.05 15.57
CA TYR A 456 -20.64 7.95 14.63
C TYR A 456 -20.32 9.28 15.27
N CYS A 457 -19.14 9.83 15.00
CA CYS A 457 -18.70 11.10 15.59
C CYS A 457 -19.51 12.32 15.07
N SER A 458 -20.06 12.22 13.87
CA SER A 458 -20.94 13.21 13.23
C SER A 458 -21.71 12.57 12.06
N THR A 459 -22.63 13.32 11.46
CA THR A 459 -23.34 12.90 10.23
C THR A 459 -22.40 12.72 9.04
N GLU A 460 -21.36 13.55 8.96
CA GLU A 460 -20.34 13.49 7.92
C GLU A 460 -19.44 12.25 8.10
N ALA A 461 -19.08 11.94 9.34
CA ALA A 461 -18.35 10.72 9.69
C ALA A 461 -19.18 9.46 9.34
N GLU A 462 -20.48 9.46 9.62
CA GLU A 462 -21.40 8.40 9.19
C GLU A 462 -21.38 8.24 7.67
N ALA A 463 -21.50 9.35 6.91
CA ALA A 463 -21.48 9.31 5.46
C ALA A 463 -20.14 8.78 4.90
N ALA A 464 -19.01 9.17 5.50
CA ALA A 464 -17.69 8.69 5.13
C ALA A 464 -17.51 7.19 5.40
N VAL A 465 -17.91 6.69 6.57
CA VAL A 465 -17.86 5.26 6.90
C VAL A 465 -18.78 4.45 5.99
N LYS A 466 -20.01 4.93 5.74
CA LYS A 466 -20.94 4.26 4.82
C LYS A 466 -20.40 4.21 3.38
N ALA A 467 -19.73 5.27 2.93
CA ALA A 467 -19.08 5.30 1.62
C ALA A 467 -17.96 4.27 1.53
N PHE A 468 -17.11 4.18 2.56
CA PHE A 468 -16.01 3.22 2.64
C PHE A 468 -16.52 1.77 2.71
N VAL A 469 -17.32 1.44 3.71
CA VAL A 469 -17.83 0.08 3.93
C VAL A 469 -18.78 -0.33 2.81
N GLY A 470 -19.69 0.56 2.41
CA GLY A 470 -20.67 0.26 1.36
C GLY A 470 -20.02 -0.03 0.03
N SER A 471 -18.98 0.72 -0.37
CA SER A 471 -18.31 0.51 -1.66
C SER A 471 -17.49 -0.78 -1.72
N TYR A 472 -17.07 -1.30 -0.60
CA TYR A 472 -16.40 -2.61 -0.54
C TYR A 472 -17.37 -3.75 -0.87
N GLU A 473 -18.63 -3.69 -0.39
CA GLU A 473 -19.59 -4.78 -0.47
C GLU A 473 -20.69 -4.59 -1.55
N ASN A 474 -20.92 -3.36 -2.04
CA ASN A 474 -21.98 -3.11 -3.01
C ASN A 474 -21.64 -3.68 -4.41
N GLY A 475 -22.69 -3.84 -5.25
CA GLY A 475 -22.55 -4.32 -6.63
C GLY A 475 -22.07 -3.28 -7.64
N LEU A 476 -21.66 -2.07 -7.20
CA LEU A 476 -21.12 -1.04 -8.11
C LEU A 476 -19.77 -1.47 -8.66
N THR A 477 -19.56 -1.21 -9.94
CA THR A 477 -18.24 -1.34 -10.57
C THR A 477 -17.32 -0.19 -10.17
N LEU A 478 -16.04 -0.31 -10.46
CA LEU A 478 -15.10 0.80 -10.28
C LEU A 478 -15.47 1.98 -11.20
N GLU A 479 -15.94 1.67 -12.41
CA GLU A 479 -16.43 2.65 -13.38
C GLU A 479 -17.65 3.41 -12.87
N ASP A 480 -18.61 2.74 -12.23
CA ASP A 480 -19.77 3.40 -11.61
C ASP A 480 -19.33 4.42 -10.56
N ILE A 481 -18.36 4.04 -9.70
CA ILE A 481 -17.82 4.93 -8.66
C ILE A 481 -17.08 6.10 -9.32
N TYR A 482 -16.26 5.86 -10.33
CA TYR A 482 -15.53 6.89 -11.08
C TYR A 482 -16.48 7.89 -11.74
N ASN A 483 -17.53 7.42 -12.42
CA ASN A 483 -18.54 8.26 -13.05
C ASN A 483 -19.41 9.02 -12.04
N GLY A 484 -19.50 8.51 -10.80
CA GLY A 484 -20.15 9.14 -9.65
C GLY A 484 -19.31 10.20 -8.93
N ALA A 485 -18.09 10.50 -9.41
CA ALA A 485 -17.23 11.52 -8.79
C ALA A 485 -17.94 12.88 -8.61
N PRO A 486 -17.60 13.66 -7.56
CA PRO A 486 -18.24 14.93 -7.27
C PRO A 486 -18.14 15.89 -8.46
N LYS A 487 -19.29 16.34 -8.97
CA LYS A 487 -19.36 17.33 -10.07
C LYS A 487 -19.11 18.74 -9.54
N GLN A 488 -18.66 19.61 -10.44
CA GLN A 488 -18.38 21.02 -10.15
C GLN A 488 -19.62 21.78 -9.65
#